data_9722fc8461109f47db3b2088fce97005
#
_entry.id   9722fc8461109f47db3b2088fce97005
#
_cell.length_a   1.000
_cell.length_b   1.000
_cell.length_c   1.000
_cell.angle_alpha   90.00
_cell.angle_beta   90.00
_cell.angle_gamma   90.00
#
_symmetry.space_group_name_H-M   'P 1'
#
loop_
_entity.id
_entity.type
_entity.pdbx_description
1 polymer ?
#
loop_
_entity_poly.entity_id
_entity_poly.type
_entity_poly.pdbx_seq_one_letter_code
_entity_poly.pdbx_strand_id
1 'polypeptide(L)'
;MHIQQPYDIEKLLFGIPYGEIILTPNEYFAIFHSSFLDLLTGTFYLNWVPLPFFFAFYFYLTGRIKLFRDFAFAFLFVNILGFIIYYIYPAAPPWYVALHGFEFIPETMGNSAQLYRFDELVGLPVFASLYEKNANVFAAIPSLHSAYPVILLYYGSKLKRPWLNALFVFFMLGIWFSAVYSGHHYIIDVILGALVAVLGITVYELVSRWLSKNKSEVSP
;
A
#
# COMPACT_ATOMS: atom_id res chain seq x y z
N MET A 1 9.74 -15.06 11.49
CA MET A 1 8.78 -14.75 10.41
C MET A 1 7.37 -14.98 10.91
N HIS A 2 6.46 -14.03 10.69
CA HIS A 2 5.06 -14.13 11.08
C HIS A 2 4.24 -14.58 9.86
N ILE A 3 3.87 -15.86 9.81
CA ILE A 3 3.16 -16.46 8.67
C ILE A 3 1.70 -16.73 9.03
N GLN A 4 1.47 -17.55 10.05
CA GLN A 4 0.13 -17.96 10.46
C GLN A 4 -0.62 -16.84 11.20
N GLN A 5 0.06 -16.08 12.04
CA GLN A 5 -0.58 -15.07 12.90
C GLN A 5 -1.36 -13.99 12.12
N PRO A 6 -0.85 -13.37 11.04
CA PRO A 6 -1.63 -12.44 10.24
C PRO A 6 -2.87 -13.08 9.61
N TYR A 7 -2.75 -14.31 9.11
CA TYR A 7 -3.85 -15.08 8.54
C TYR A 7 -4.96 -15.32 9.57
N ASP A 8 -4.60 -15.78 10.79
CA ASP A 8 -5.57 -16.07 11.84
C ASP A 8 -6.30 -14.81 12.30
N ILE A 9 -5.58 -13.68 12.43
CA ILE A 9 -6.18 -12.39 12.78
C ILE A 9 -7.13 -11.90 11.68
N GLU A 10 -6.72 -11.99 10.41
CA GLU A 10 -7.56 -11.62 9.27
C GLU A 10 -8.84 -12.45 9.25
N LYS A 11 -8.71 -13.76 9.43
CA LYS A 11 -9.84 -14.68 9.44
C LYS A 11 -10.79 -14.45 10.63
N LEU A 12 -10.25 -14.09 11.79
CA LEU A 12 -11.03 -13.75 12.97
C LEU A 12 -11.85 -12.45 12.79
N LEU A 13 -11.23 -11.42 12.21
CA LEU A 13 -11.83 -10.08 12.10
C LEU A 13 -12.70 -9.92 10.84
N PHE A 14 -12.30 -10.52 9.74
CA PHE A 14 -12.88 -10.31 8.40
C PHE A 14 -13.29 -11.60 7.71
N GLY A 15 -13.34 -12.73 8.44
CA GLY A 15 -13.68 -14.01 7.87
C GLY A 15 -15.08 -14.03 7.27
N ILE A 16 -15.21 -14.65 6.09
CA ILE A 16 -16.44 -14.77 5.31
C ILE A 16 -16.95 -16.21 5.41
N PRO A 17 -18.14 -16.47 5.98
CA PRO A 17 -18.71 -17.81 6.01
C PRO A 17 -18.97 -18.35 4.59
N TYR A 18 -18.49 -19.56 4.31
CA TYR A 18 -18.69 -20.25 3.04
C TYR A 18 -18.97 -21.75 3.30
N GLY A 19 -20.23 -22.13 3.32
CA GLY A 19 -20.64 -23.47 3.75
C GLY A 19 -20.26 -23.74 5.20
N GLU A 20 -19.48 -24.81 5.42
CA GLU A 20 -18.99 -25.20 6.76
C GLU A 20 -17.63 -24.56 7.13
N ILE A 21 -17.04 -23.80 6.24
CA ILE A 21 -15.73 -23.17 6.46
C ILE A 21 -15.84 -21.65 6.51
N ILE A 22 -14.81 -21.01 7.07
CA ILE A 22 -14.65 -19.56 7.04
C ILE A 22 -13.43 -19.25 6.14
N LEU A 23 -13.64 -18.42 5.14
CA LEU A 23 -12.58 -17.94 4.23
C LEU A 23 -12.09 -16.57 4.68
N THR A 24 -10.82 -16.28 4.46
CA THR A 24 -10.35 -14.89 4.46
C THR A 24 -10.91 -14.17 3.21
N PRO A 25 -10.97 -12.82 3.20
CA PRO A 25 -11.36 -12.07 2.00
C PRO A 25 -10.52 -12.42 0.77
N ASN A 26 -9.23 -12.66 0.95
CA ASN A 26 -8.33 -13.06 -0.14
C ASN A 26 -8.68 -14.43 -0.72
N GLU A 27 -8.98 -15.43 0.13
CA GLU A 27 -9.45 -16.75 -0.30
C GLU A 27 -10.80 -16.65 -1.01
N TYR A 28 -11.70 -15.81 -0.51
CA TYR A 28 -13.00 -15.57 -1.15
C TYR A 28 -12.82 -15.01 -2.57
N PHE A 29 -11.98 -13.98 -2.77
CA PHE A 29 -11.70 -13.42 -4.09
C PHE A 29 -10.85 -14.32 -4.98
N ALA A 30 -10.12 -15.27 -4.43
CA ALA A 30 -9.48 -16.31 -5.23
C ALA A 30 -10.51 -17.24 -5.91
N ILE A 31 -11.65 -17.47 -5.27
CA ILE A 31 -12.76 -18.28 -5.79
C ILE A 31 -13.72 -17.41 -6.63
N PHE A 32 -14.10 -16.24 -6.11
CA PHE A 32 -15.09 -15.35 -6.72
C PHE A 32 -14.42 -14.14 -7.36
N HIS A 33 -14.03 -14.30 -8.61
CA HIS A 33 -13.39 -13.25 -9.41
C HIS A 33 -14.06 -13.12 -10.79
N SER A 34 -13.72 -12.06 -11.52
CA SER A 34 -14.17 -11.87 -12.90
C SER A 34 -13.15 -11.08 -13.70
N SER A 35 -13.09 -11.29 -15.02
CA SER A 35 -12.18 -10.57 -15.90
C SER A 35 -12.32 -9.05 -15.82
N PHE A 36 -13.54 -8.54 -15.58
CA PHE A 36 -13.76 -7.12 -15.36
C PHE A 36 -13.07 -6.63 -14.09
N LEU A 37 -13.23 -7.34 -12.96
CA LEU A 37 -12.58 -6.99 -11.71
C LEU A 37 -11.07 -7.18 -11.79
N ASP A 38 -10.58 -8.23 -12.47
CA ASP A 38 -9.16 -8.48 -12.67
C ASP A 38 -8.49 -7.32 -13.44
N LEU A 39 -9.13 -6.83 -14.51
CA LEU A 39 -8.66 -5.68 -15.27
C LEU A 39 -8.73 -4.38 -14.46
N LEU A 40 -9.84 -4.16 -13.76
CA LEU A 40 -10.06 -2.96 -12.95
C LEU A 40 -9.05 -2.88 -11.80
N THR A 41 -8.89 -3.96 -11.04
CA THR A 41 -7.99 -4.01 -9.88
C THR A 41 -6.52 -3.94 -10.30
N GLY A 42 -6.12 -4.61 -11.36
CA GLY A 42 -4.77 -4.46 -11.92
C GLY A 42 -4.50 -3.01 -12.34
N THR A 43 -5.45 -2.35 -13.00
CA THR A 43 -5.34 -0.94 -13.37
C THR A 43 -5.18 -0.04 -12.13
N PHE A 44 -5.99 -0.21 -11.09
CA PHE A 44 -5.84 0.56 -9.87
C PHE A 44 -4.49 0.29 -9.20
N TYR A 45 -4.12 -0.98 -9.11
CA TYR A 45 -2.90 -1.36 -8.42
C TYR A 45 -1.64 -0.83 -9.10
N LEU A 46 -1.60 -0.75 -10.43
CA LEU A 46 -0.48 -0.13 -11.16
C LEU A 46 -0.24 1.34 -10.78
N ASN A 47 -1.26 2.03 -10.26
CA ASN A 47 -1.18 3.46 -9.96
C ASN A 47 -0.51 3.81 -8.61
N TRP A 48 -0.12 2.83 -7.80
CA TRP A 48 0.50 3.10 -6.50
C TRP A 48 1.85 3.82 -6.59
N VAL A 49 2.62 3.65 -7.67
CA VAL A 49 3.87 4.38 -7.95
C VAL A 49 3.63 5.63 -8.80
N PRO A 50 2.96 5.53 -9.98
CA PRO A 50 2.79 6.69 -10.86
C PRO A 50 2.09 7.86 -10.20
N LEU A 51 1.04 7.63 -9.42
CA LEU A 51 0.28 8.73 -8.79
C LEU A 51 1.14 9.59 -7.86
N PRO A 52 1.88 9.06 -6.87
CA PRO A 52 2.77 9.85 -6.05
C PRO A 52 3.84 10.59 -6.86
N PHE A 53 4.42 9.91 -7.87
CA PHE A 53 5.44 10.49 -8.71
C PHE A 53 4.91 11.70 -9.51
N PHE A 54 3.80 11.53 -10.23
CA PHE A 54 3.21 12.62 -11.00
C PHE A 54 2.69 13.75 -10.11
N PHE A 55 2.23 13.44 -8.92
CA PHE A 55 1.78 14.46 -7.98
C PHE A 55 2.95 15.27 -7.41
N ALA A 56 4.07 14.64 -7.08
CA ALA A 56 5.30 15.34 -6.72
C ALA A 56 5.77 16.24 -7.86
N PHE A 57 5.79 15.70 -9.09
CA PHE A 57 6.18 16.44 -10.28
C PHE A 57 5.27 17.65 -10.58
N TYR A 58 3.96 17.48 -10.36
CA TYR A 58 3.01 18.59 -10.44
C TYR A 58 3.35 19.73 -9.46
N PHE A 59 3.70 19.44 -8.21
CA PHE A 59 4.13 20.47 -7.26
C PHE A 59 5.39 21.18 -7.72
N TYR A 60 6.36 20.42 -8.23
CA TYR A 60 7.62 20.98 -8.74
C TYR A 60 7.37 21.91 -9.93
N LEU A 61 6.67 21.46 -10.96
CA LEU A 61 6.39 22.24 -12.17
C LEU A 61 5.52 23.48 -11.93
N THR A 62 4.64 23.44 -10.92
CA THR A 62 3.80 24.60 -10.59
C THR A 62 4.47 25.58 -9.62
N GLY A 63 5.78 25.42 -9.35
CA GLY A 63 6.54 26.29 -8.46
C GLY A 63 6.18 26.16 -6.96
N ARG A 64 5.43 25.13 -6.59
CA ARG A 64 5.02 24.87 -5.20
C ARG A 64 6.09 24.12 -4.42
N ILE A 65 7.31 24.65 -4.44
CA ILE A 65 8.51 23.98 -3.93
C ILE A 65 8.37 23.55 -2.46
N LYS A 66 7.69 24.37 -1.64
CA LYS A 66 7.46 23.98 -0.24
C LYS A 66 6.60 22.71 -0.15
N LEU A 67 5.49 22.62 -0.90
CA LEU A 67 4.62 21.44 -0.91
C LEU A 67 5.33 20.22 -1.50
N PHE A 68 6.13 20.41 -2.57
CA PHE A 68 6.97 19.37 -3.13
C PHE A 68 7.91 18.77 -2.08
N ARG A 69 8.64 19.63 -1.38
CA ARG A 69 9.59 19.21 -0.36
C ARG A 69 8.88 18.51 0.82
N ASP A 70 7.81 19.13 1.32
CA ASP A 70 7.06 18.58 2.46
C ASP A 70 6.44 17.22 2.12
N PHE A 71 5.89 17.07 0.90
CA PHE A 71 5.39 15.79 0.38
C PHE A 71 6.50 14.74 0.28
N ALA A 72 7.64 15.10 -0.33
CA ALA A 72 8.75 14.17 -0.56
C ALA A 72 9.37 13.68 0.77
N PHE A 73 9.55 14.57 1.75
CA PHE A 73 10.06 14.17 3.06
C PHE A 73 9.06 13.36 3.88
N ALA A 74 7.77 13.70 3.85
CA ALA A 74 6.74 12.89 4.49
C ALA A 74 6.67 11.50 3.86
N PHE A 75 6.74 11.42 2.53
CA PHE A 75 6.77 10.17 1.80
C PHE A 75 7.98 9.31 2.19
N LEU A 76 9.18 9.91 2.20
CA LEU A 76 10.40 9.24 2.64
C LEU A 76 10.28 8.74 4.09
N PHE A 77 9.76 9.58 4.99
CA PHE A 77 9.62 9.22 6.40
C PHE A 77 8.66 8.06 6.63
N VAL A 78 7.52 8.05 5.93
CA VAL A 78 6.57 6.92 5.96
C VAL A 78 7.22 5.63 5.46
N ASN A 79 8.02 5.69 4.40
CA ASN A 79 8.78 4.53 3.91
C ASN A 79 9.78 4.02 4.95
N ILE A 80 10.53 4.91 5.61
CA ILE A 80 11.46 4.53 6.68
C ILE A 80 10.73 3.83 7.82
N LEU A 81 9.58 4.36 8.25
CA LEU A 81 8.75 3.72 9.28
C LEU A 81 8.28 2.32 8.83
N GLY A 82 7.80 2.19 7.61
CA GLY A 82 7.40 0.90 7.05
C GLY A 82 8.56 -0.09 7.02
N PHE A 83 9.73 0.31 6.56
CA PHE A 83 10.93 -0.56 6.52
C PHE A 83 11.39 -0.98 7.91
N ILE A 84 11.32 -0.09 8.91
CA ILE A 84 11.60 -0.44 10.31
C ILE A 84 10.63 -1.54 10.78
N ILE A 85 9.34 -1.41 10.46
CA ILE A 85 8.35 -2.41 10.85
C ILE A 85 8.59 -3.74 10.10
N TYR A 86 8.91 -3.72 8.81
CA TYR A 86 9.27 -4.93 8.06
C TYR A 86 10.45 -5.69 8.67
N TYR A 87 11.41 -4.94 9.23
CA TYR A 87 12.56 -5.55 9.91
C TYR A 87 12.19 -6.14 11.27
N ILE A 88 11.35 -5.44 12.05
CA ILE A 88 10.94 -5.87 13.40
C ILE A 88 9.88 -6.98 13.33
N TYR A 89 8.96 -6.88 12.39
CA TYR A 89 7.81 -7.78 12.23
C TYR A 89 7.69 -8.26 10.78
N PRO A 90 8.62 -9.09 10.30
CA PRO A 90 8.54 -9.65 8.95
C PRO A 90 7.36 -10.62 8.84
N ALA A 91 6.37 -10.28 8.00
CA ALA A 91 5.08 -10.98 7.86
C ALA A 91 4.84 -11.45 6.43
N ALA A 92 4.27 -12.66 6.31
CA ALA A 92 3.93 -13.25 5.03
C ALA A 92 2.67 -12.63 4.42
N PRO A 93 2.64 -12.37 3.11
CA PRO A 93 1.42 -11.96 2.41
C PRO A 93 0.45 -13.12 2.19
N PRO A 94 -0.84 -12.84 1.89
CA PRO A 94 -1.85 -13.87 1.64
C PRO A 94 -1.46 -14.89 0.58
N TRP A 95 -0.85 -14.45 -0.54
CA TRP A 95 -0.43 -15.34 -1.61
C TRP A 95 0.62 -16.36 -1.17
N TYR A 96 1.49 -15.97 -0.21
CA TYR A 96 2.48 -16.89 0.34
C TYR A 96 1.80 -18.05 1.08
N VAL A 97 0.83 -17.73 1.94
CA VAL A 97 0.06 -18.73 2.67
C VAL A 97 -0.75 -19.63 1.71
N ALA A 98 -1.30 -19.06 0.66
CA ALA A 98 -2.05 -19.83 -0.37
C ALA A 98 -1.16 -20.85 -1.11
N LEU A 99 0.13 -20.54 -1.34
CA LEU A 99 1.06 -21.40 -2.09
C LEU A 99 1.85 -22.37 -1.19
N HIS A 100 2.19 -21.96 0.02
CA HIS A 100 3.16 -22.65 0.87
C HIS A 100 2.61 -23.04 2.25
N GLY A 101 1.35 -22.69 2.54
CA GLY A 101 0.79 -22.87 3.87
C GLY A 101 1.52 -22.02 4.91
N PHE A 102 1.73 -22.58 6.10
CA PHE A 102 2.34 -21.86 7.21
C PHE A 102 3.83 -22.20 7.40
N GLU A 103 4.44 -22.91 6.47
CA GLU A 103 5.85 -23.27 6.53
C GLU A 103 6.73 -22.12 6.05
N PHE A 104 7.89 -21.93 6.72
CA PHE A 104 8.88 -20.98 6.26
C PHE A 104 9.77 -21.64 5.19
N ILE A 105 9.72 -21.12 3.97
CA ILE A 105 10.56 -21.55 2.85
C ILE A 105 11.59 -20.45 2.58
N PRO A 106 12.88 -20.72 2.84
CA PRO A 106 13.95 -19.77 2.50
C PRO A 106 14.00 -19.46 1.02
N GLU A 107 14.48 -18.27 0.67
CA GLU A 107 14.71 -17.84 -0.72
C GLU A 107 13.48 -17.89 -1.62
N THR A 108 12.26 -17.80 -1.03
CA THR A 108 11.03 -17.70 -1.82
C THR A 108 11.08 -16.47 -2.72
N MET A 109 10.86 -16.67 -4.01
CA MET A 109 10.79 -15.59 -5.01
C MET A 109 9.52 -14.77 -4.84
N GLY A 110 9.58 -13.49 -5.21
CA GLY A 110 8.39 -12.64 -5.30
C GLY A 110 7.39 -13.22 -6.31
N ASN A 111 6.10 -13.01 -6.05
CA ASN A 111 5.01 -13.56 -6.86
C ASN A 111 3.98 -12.47 -7.17
N SER A 112 3.46 -12.45 -8.40
CA SER A 112 2.41 -11.51 -8.80
C SER A 112 1.05 -11.82 -8.17
N ALA A 113 0.95 -12.90 -7.40
CA ALA A 113 -0.29 -13.39 -6.82
C ALA A 113 -1.40 -13.45 -7.88
N GLN A 114 -2.61 -13.04 -7.56
CA GLN A 114 -3.74 -13.08 -8.51
C GLN A 114 -3.68 -11.98 -9.59
N LEU A 115 -2.69 -11.07 -9.55
CA LEU A 115 -2.46 -10.09 -10.62
C LEU A 115 -1.96 -10.73 -11.93
N TYR A 116 -1.57 -12.02 -11.91
CA TYR A 116 -1.30 -12.76 -13.14
C TYR A 116 -2.51 -12.75 -14.09
N ARG A 117 -3.75 -12.71 -13.55
CA ARG A 117 -4.99 -12.64 -14.34
C ARG A 117 -5.08 -11.35 -15.16
N PHE A 118 -4.60 -10.23 -14.58
CA PHE A 118 -4.47 -8.98 -15.33
C PHE A 118 -3.45 -9.14 -16.48
N ASP A 119 -2.28 -9.72 -16.19
CA ASP A 119 -1.23 -9.93 -17.20
C ASP A 119 -1.74 -10.80 -18.36
N GLU A 120 -2.50 -11.84 -18.06
CA GLU A 120 -3.14 -12.70 -19.09
C GLU A 120 -4.17 -11.91 -19.93
N LEU A 121 -4.99 -11.05 -19.31
CA LEU A 121 -6.00 -10.25 -20.02
C LEU A 121 -5.39 -9.21 -20.94
N VAL A 122 -4.28 -8.58 -20.54
CA VAL A 122 -3.60 -7.57 -21.36
C VAL A 122 -2.57 -8.16 -22.32
N GLY A 123 -2.21 -9.45 -22.15
CA GLY A 123 -1.21 -10.15 -22.98
C GLY A 123 0.23 -9.70 -22.74
N LEU A 124 0.53 -9.12 -21.58
CA LEU A 124 1.86 -8.60 -21.21
C LEU A 124 2.21 -8.99 -19.76
N PRO A 125 3.45 -9.41 -19.47
CA PRO A 125 3.88 -9.82 -18.12
C PRO A 125 4.21 -8.61 -17.24
N VAL A 126 3.25 -7.72 -17.01
CA VAL A 126 3.44 -6.45 -16.30
C VAL A 126 3.78 -6.70 -14.83
N PHE A 127 2.88 -7.40 -14.13
CA PHE A 127 3.06 -7.69 -12.71
C PHE A 127 4.07 -8.82 -12.48
N ALA A 128 4.09 -9.83 -13.36
CA ALA A 128 5.11 -10.87 -13.30
C ALA A 128 6.52 -10.26 -13.32
N SER A 129 6.81 -9.37 -14.27
CA SER A 129 8.12 -8.70 -14.38
C SER A 129 8.42 -7.76 -13.19
N LEU A 130 7.39 -7.17 -12.57
CA LEU A 130 7.54 -6.27 -11.43
C LEU A 130 7.90 -7.05 -10.16
N TYR A 131 7.18 -8.15 -9.90
CA TYR A 131 7.32 -8.93 -8.67
C TYR A 131 8.45 -9.94 -8.69
N GLU A 132 8.86 -10.45 -9.85
CA GLU A 132 10.04 -11.31 -10.00
C GLU A 132 11.31 -10.71 -9.39
N LYS A 133 11.40 -9.38 -9.38
CA LYS A 133 12.54 -8.63 -8.82
C LYS A 133 12.40 -8.31 -7.33
N ASN A 134 11.30 -8.70 -6.70
CA ASN A 134 11.05 -8.40 -5.29
C ASN A 134 11.94 -9.28 -4.39
N ALA A 135 12.86 -8.64 -3.68
CA ALA A 135 13.81 -9.33 -2.80
C ALA A 135 13.25 -9.62 -1.39
N ASN A 136 12.13 -9.02 -0.99
CA ASN A 136 11.58 -9.19 0.36
C ASN A 136 10.12 -9.60 0.34
N VAL A 137 9.88 -10.92 0.34
CA VAL A 137 8.54 -11.52 0.36
C VAL A 137 7.81 -11.26 1.68
N PHE A 138 8.53 -11.17 2.81
CA PHE A 138 7.95 -10.99 4.14
C PHE A 138 7.74 -9.52 4.53
N ALA A 139 7.53 -8.64 3.56
CA ALA A 139 7.22 -7.22 3.74
C ALA A 139 5.72 -6.93 3.55
N ALA A 140 4.83 -7.78 4.11
CA ALA A 140 3.38 -7.58 3.95
C ALA A 140 2.83 -6.52 4.91
N ILE A 141 3.31 -6.46 6.16
CA ILE A 141 2.80 -5.59 7.22
C ILE A 141 3.83 -4.52 7.60
N PRO A 142 3.47 -3.24 7.52
CA PRO A 142 2.23 -2.62 7.00
C PRO A 142 2.24 -2.50 5.47
N SER A 143 1.07 -2.42 4.83
CA SER A 143 1.01 -2.17 3.40
C SER A 143 1.43 -0.74 3.04
N LEU A 144 2.59 -0.56 2.41
CA LEU A 144 3.00 0.73 1.87
C LEU A 144 2.16 1.14 0.65
N HIS A 145 1.61 0.17 -0.10
CA HIS A 145 0.66 0.45 -1.18
C HIS A 145 -0.58 1.19 -0.67
N SER A 146 -1.05 0.88 0.54
CA SER A 146 -2.18 1.57 1.17
C SER A 146 -1.79 2.90 1.81
N ALA A 147 -0.54 3.07 2.22
CA ALA A 147 -0.03 4.28 2.83
C ALA A 147 0.07 5.46 1.84
N TYR A 148 0.50 5.19 0.61
CA TYR A 148 0.77 6.23 -0.38
C TYR A 148 -0.45 7.06 -0.79
N PRO A 149 -1.63 6.47 -1.05
CA PRO A 149 -2.83 7.25 -1.34
C PRO A 149 -3.27 8.15 -0.18
N VAL A 150 -3.00 7.77 1.06
CA VAL A 150 -3.28 8.62 2.24
C VAL A 150 -2.41 9.87 2.22
N ILE A 151 -1.12 9.73 1.88
CA ILE A 151 -0.21 10.86 1.73
C ILE A 151 -0.67 11.79 0.60
N LEU A 152 -1.09 11.20 -0.55
CA LEU A 152 -1.65 11.95 -1.68
C LEU A 152 -2.87 12.76 -1.26
N LEU A 153 -3.82 12.13 -0.57
CA LEU A 153 -5.05 12.79 -0.11
C LEU A 153 -4.74 13.93 0.86
N TYR A 154 -3.82 13.72 1.81
CA TYR A 154 -3.42 14.76 2.77
C TYR A 154 -2.81 15.97 2.08
N TYR A 155 -1.83 15.80 1.20
CA TYR A 155 -1.20 16.92 0.49
C TYR A 155 -2.09 17.48 -0.61
N GLY A 156 -2.97 16.67 -1.20
CA GLY A 156 -4.01 17.10 -2.13
C GLY A 156 -5.01 18.06 -1.48
N SER A 157 -5.39 17.79 -0.23
CA SER A 157 -6.32 18.66 0.52
C SER A 157 -5.77 20.08 0.72
N LYS A 158 -4.45 20.24 0.80
CA LYS A 158 -3.79 21.55 0.89
C LYS A 158 -3.97 22.42 -0.36
N LEU A 159 -4.35 21.82 -1.49
CA LEU A 159 -4.65 22.55 -2.74
C LEU A 159 -6.08 23.15 -2.76
N LYS A 160 -6.93 22.79 -1.78
CA LYS A 160 -8.31 23.25 -1.67
C LYS A 160 -9.13 23.01 -2.95
N ARG A 161 -8.90 21.88 -3.64
CA ARG A 161 -9.61 21.47 -4.85
C ARG A 161 -10.43 20.20 -4.57
N PRO A 162 -11.75 20.29 -4.30
CA PRO A 162 -12.57 19.15 -3.89
C PRO A 162 -12.55 17.99 -4.91
N TRP A 163 -12.58 18.30 -6.20
CA TRP A 163 -12.53 17.28 -7.25
C TRP A 163 -11.25 16.45 -7.23
N LEU A 164 -10.10 17.08 -6.90
CA LEU A 164 -8.83 16.38 -6.79
C LEU A 164 -8.81 15.43 -5.58
N ASN A 165 -9.39 15.88 -4.47
CA ASN A 165 -9.53 15.02 -3.29
C ASN A 165 -10.48 13.85 -3.57
N ALA A 166 -11.59 14.08 -4.29
CA ALA A 166 -12.49 13.00 -4.70
C ALA A 166 -11.77 11.97 -5.61
N LEU A 167 -10.93 12.45 -6.52
CA LEU A 167 -10.09 11.59 -7.37
C LEU A 167 -9.09 10.76 -6.51
N PHE A 168 -8.43 11.38 -5.53
CA PHE A 168 -7.51 10.65 -4.66
C PHE A 168 -8.22 9.64 -3.77
N VAL A 169 -9.41 9.95 -3.26
CA VAL A 169 -10.24 8.98 -2.52
C VAL A 169 -10.63 7.82 -3.43
N PHE A 170 -11.03 8.08 -4.66
CA PHE A 170 -11.37 7.05 -5.64
C PHE A 170 -10.20 6.08 -5.89
N PHE A 171 -9.00 6.61 -6.15
CA PHE A 171 -7.80 5.78 -6.30
C PHE A 171 -7.39 5.08 -5.00
N MET A 172 -7.54 5.74 -3.86
CA MET A 172 -7.24 5.15 -2.56
C MET A 172 -8.09 3.90 -2.32
N LEU A 173 -9.40 4.02 -2.49
CA LEU A 173 -10.32 2.88 -2.33
C LEU A 173 -10.06 1.79 -3.37
N GLY A 174 -9.78 2.18 -4.62
CA GLY A 174 -9.42 1.26 -5.69
C GLY A 174 -8.14 0.48 -5.40
N ILE A 175 -7.07 1.15 -4.95
CA ILE A 175 -5.78 0.51 -4.59
C ILE A 175 -5.96 -0.40 -3.36
N TRP A 176 -6.68 0.04 -2.32
CA TRP A 176 -6.94 -0.76 -1.14
C TRP A 176 -7.72 -2.03 -1.46
N PHE A 177 -8.80 -1.89 -2.22
CA PHE A 177 -9.57 -3.06 -2.70
C PHE A 177 -8.69 -3.99 -3.53
N SER A 178 -7.90 -3.44 -4.45
CA SER A 178 -7.01 -4.22 -5.32
C SER A 178 -5.96 -5.00 -4.54
N ALA A 179 -5.39 -4.42 -3.49
CA ALA A 179 -4.40 -5.05 -2.64
C ALA A 179 -4.94 -6.34 -1.98
N VAL A 180 -6.20 -6.28 -1.52
CA VAL A 180 -6.90 -7.44 -0.92
C VAL A 180 -7.35 -8.41 -2.00
N TYR A 181 -8.03 -7.93 -3.04
CA TYR A 181 -8.55 -8.75 -4.14
C TYR A 181 -7.47 -9.57 -4.83
N SER A 182 -6.29 -8.98 -5.02
CA SER A 182 -5.17 -9.63 -5.69
C SER A 182 -4.37 -10.59 -4.79
N GLY A 183 -4.68 -10.69 -3.50
CA GLY A 183 -3.96 -11.56 -2.57
C GLY A 183 -2.57 -11.05 -2.15
N HIS A 184 -2.28 -9.78 -2.39
CA HIS A 184 -1.00 -9.18 -1.95
C HIS A 184 -1.02 -8.74 -0.50
N HIS A 185 -2.17 -8.31 0.03
CA HIS A 185 -2.31 -7.83 1.39
C HIS A 185 -3.60 -8.33 2.03
N TYR A 186 -3.56 -8.55 3.34
CA TYR A 186 -4.74 -8.66 4.18
C TYR A 186 -5.38 -7.29 4.40
N ILE A 187 -6.65 -7.23 4.82
CA ILE A 187 -7.30 -5.97 5.21
C ILE A 187 -6.56 -5.32 6.37
N ILE A 188 -6.08 -6.12 7.33
CA ILE A 188 -5.28 -5.62 8.46
C ILE A 188 -4.01 -4.89 7.99
N ASP A 189 -3.33 -5.39 6.94
CA ASP A 189 -2.12 -4.76 6.39
C ASP A 189 -2.45 -3.39 5.81
N VAL A 190 -3.59 -3.30 5.11
CA VAL A 190 -4.09 -2.06 4.50
C VAL A 190 -4.42 -1.03 5.58
N ILE A 191 -5.11 -1.43 6.65
CA ILE A 191 -5.44 -0.56 7.78
C ILE A 191 -4.15 -0.06 8.47
N LEU A 192 -3.23 -0.98 8.76
CA LEU A 192 -1.96 -0.62 9.41
C LEU A 192 -1.11 0.29 8.53
N GLY A 193 -1.09 0.08 7.22
CA GLY A 193 -0.42 0.97 6.27
C GLY A 193 -0.99 2.38 6.27
N ALA A 194 -2.33 2.52 6.30
CA ALA A 194 -2.99 3.80 6.41
C ALA A 194 -2.65 4.51 7.75
N LEU A 195 -2.62 3.76 8.86
CA LEU A 195 -2.23 4.28 10.17
C LEU A 195 -0.77 4.75 10.21
N VAL A 196 0.14 4.00 9.60
CA VAL A 196 1.56 4.38 9.46
C VAL A 196 1.70 5.66 8.65
N ALA A 197 0.91 5.83 7.57
CA ALA A 197 0.89 7.08 6.81
C ALA A 197 0.43 8.27 7.65
N VAL A 198 -0.69 8.11 8.39
CA VAL A 198 -1.21 9.16 9.28
C VAL A 198 -0.19 9.53 10.35
N LEU A 199 0.42 8.53 11.00
CA LEU A 199 1.46 8.74 12.02
C LEU A 199 2.67 9.47 11.41
N GLY A 200 3.18 8.97 10.28
CA GLY A 200 4.37 9.55 9.64
C GLY A 200 4.15 10.98 9.18
N ILE A 201 3.00 11.30 8.58
CA ILE A 201 2.63 12.66 8.20
C ILE A 201 2.55 13.55 9.46
N THR A 202 1.90 13.08 10.52
CA THR A 202 1.71 13.85 11.75
C THR A 202 3.06 14.18 12.39
N VAL A 203 3.93 13.19 12.55
CA VAL A 203 5.27 13.39 13.12
C VAL A 203 6.09 14.35 12.26
N TYR A 204 6.10 14.16 10.94
CA TYR A 204 6.80 15.04 10.03
C TYR A 204 6.32 16.50 10.15
N GLU A 205 5.03 16.75 10.14
CA GLU A 205 4.45 18.09 10.22
C GLU A 205 4.78 18.76 11.58
N LEU A 206 4.73 18.01 12.69
CA LEU A 206 5.09 18.51 14.01
C LEU A 206 6.58 18.92 14.06
N VAL A 207 7.46 18.05 13.62
CA VAL A 207 8.92 18.31 13.57
C VAL A 207 9.23 19.50 12.67
N SER A 208 8.63 19.55 11.47
CA SER A 208 8.82 20.65 10.53
C SER A 208 8.39 22.00 11.09
N ARG A 209 7.27 22.05 11.81
CA ARG A 209 6.78 23.27 12.47
C ARG A 209 7.71 23.70 13.62
N TRP A 210 8.15 22.74 14.42
CA TRP A 210 9.06 23.02 15.54
C TRP A 210 10.40 23.59 15.05
N LEU A 211 10.99 23.00 14.01
CA LEU A 211 12.24 23.49 13.39
C LEU A 211 12.07 24.89 12.78
N SER A 212 10.91 25.16 12.19
CA SER A 212 10.63 26.47 11.60
C SER A 212 10.50 27.57 12.65
N LYS A 213 9.88 27.26 13.80
CA LYS A 213 9.74 28.19 14.92
C LYS A 213 11.09 28.55 15.52
N ASN A 214 11.95 27.57 15.78
CA ASN A 214 13.26 27.81 16.37
C ASN A 214 14.18 28.63 15.44
N LYS A 215 14.03 28.48 14.13
CA LYS A 215 14.80 29.33 13.17
C LYS A 215 14.38 30.80 13.21
N SER A 216 13.11 31.10 13.45
CA SER A 216 12.63 32.49 13.56
C SER A 216 13.06 33.19 14.85
N GLU A 217 13.36 32.41 15.91
CA GLU A 217 13.82 32.95 17.21
C GLU A 217 15.35 33.17 17.26
N VAL A 218 16.11 32.57 16.31
CA VAL A 218 17.59 32.68 16.26
C VAL A 218 18.06 33.70 15.21
N SER A 219 17.16 34.18 14.35
CA SER A 219 17.50 35.25 13.39
C SER A 219 17.25 36.60 14.02
N PRO A 220 18.28 37.42 14.33
CA PRO A 220 18.15 38.77 14.89
C PRO A 220 17.45 39.74 13.93
#